data_14361125044b39b5cc40226ede8729af
#
_entry.id   14361125044b39b5cc40226ede8729af
#
_cell.length_a   1.000
_cell.length_b   1.000
_cell.length_c   1.000
_cell.angle_alpha   90.00
_cell.angle_beta   90.00
_cell.angle_gamma   90.00
#
_symmetry.space_group_name_H-M   'P 1'
#
loop_
_entity.id
_entity.type
_entity.pdbx_description
1 polymer ?
#
loop_
_entity_poly.entity_id
_entity_poly.type
_entity_poly.pdbx_seq_one_letter_code
_entity_poly.pdbx_strand_id
1 'polypeptide(L)'
;KDILMSAQYDLYETPDPDCTGEQKPLHARIVPNGTYSKKEFMERVSRSSQTFNYNVIDAVVGVVLDELAETLAEGYIVELGELGHFSISLKCTHKVMTKREIRAESICFDNVHLRTSKEFKRKIKREIELERVDKSKHSSQKVEFSMEQRQQLLQEFLKKNGGITRLEYSSLTGLSRLKA
;
A
#
# COMPACT_ATOMS: atom_id res chain seq x y z
N LYS A 1 14.20 -2.76 25.29
CA LYS A 1 13.95 -3.70 24.15
C LYS A 1 12.48 -3.53 23.81
N ASP A 2 12.19 -2.73 22.79
CA ASP A 2 10.83 -2.65 22.26
C ASP A 2 10.44 -4.07 21.82
N ILE A 3 9.25 -4.50 22.22
CA ILE A 3 8.68 -5.76 21.78
C ILE A 3 8.58 -5.63 20.25
N LEU A 4 9.45 -6.34 19.52
CA LEU A 4 9.30 -6.46 18.07
C LEU A 4 7.92 -7.10 17.82
N MET A 5 7.00 -6.30 17.29
CA MET A 5 5.71 -6.84 16.86
C MET A 5 5.95 -7.68 15.61
N SER A 6 5.53 -8.94 15.66
CA SER A 6 5.60 -9.83 14.50
C SER A 6 4.80 -9.29 13.32
N ALA A 7 5.31 -9.48 12.11
CA ALA A 7 4.59 -9.12 10.90
C ALA A 7 3.51 -10.18 10.62
N GLN A 8 2.28 -9.73 10.58
CA GLN A 8 1.13 -10.62 10.41
C GLN A 8 0.93 -10.99 8.93
N TYR A 9 0.55 -12.25 8.66
CA TYR A 9 0.18 -12.68 7.32
C TYR A 9 -1.08 -13.54 7.33
N ASP A 10 -1.79 -13.58 6.19
CA ASP A 10 -2.87 -14.52 5.93
C ASP A 10 -2.69 -15.18 4.56
N LEU A 11 -3.38 -16.31 4.37
CA LEU A 11 -3.34 -17.09 3.14
C LEU A 11 -4.57 -16.80 2.30
N TYR A 12 -4.36 -16.50 1.03
CA TYR A 12 -5.38 -16.19 0.05
C TYR A 12 -5.31 -17.15 -1.13
N GLU A 13 -6.46 -17.47 -1.69
CA GLU A 13 -6.55 -18.22 -2.93
C GLU A 13 -6.03 -17.38 -4.10
N THR A 14 -5.27 -18.00 -4.98
CA THR A 14 -4.85 -17.35 -6.21
C THR A 14 -6.09 -17.13 -7.11
N PRO A 15 -6.34 -15.91 -7.61
CA PRO A 15 -7.45 -15.66 -8.52
C PRO A 15 -7.40 -16.58 -9.74
N ASP A 16 -8.57 -17.08 -10.16
CA ASP A 16 -8.73 -17.86 -11.37
C ASP A 16 -9.36 -17.01 -12.48
N PRO A 17 -8.55 -16.29 -13.30
CA PRO A 17 -9.05 -15.44 -14.36
C PRO A 17 -9.75 -16.23 -15.47
N ASP A 18 -9.37 -17.50 -15.65
CA ASP A 18 -9.87 -18.36 -16.72
C ASP A 18 -11.06 -19.24 -16.29
N CYS A 19 -11.48 -19.13 -15.02
CA CYS A 19 -12.62 -19.88 -14.44
C CYS A 19 -12.54 -21.41 -14.70
N THR A 20 -11.34 -21.97 -14.65
CA THR A 20 -11.13 -23.41 -14.95
C THR A 20 -11.67 -24.33 -13.85
N GLY A 21 -12.03 -23.77 -12.68
CA GLY A 21 -12.53 -24.52 -11.54
C GLY A 21 -11.47 -25.39 -10.85
N GLU A 22 -10.22 -25.33 -11.26
CA GLU A 22 -9.12 -26.06 -10.63
C GLU A 22 -8.68 -25.38 -9.32
N GLN A 23 -8.42 -26.20 -8.29
CA GLN A 23 -7.93 -25.70 -7.01
C GLN A 23 -6.52 -25.14 -7.17
N LYS A 24 -6.38 -23.81 -7.06
CA LYS A 24 -5.09 -23.13 -7.19
C LYS A 24 -4.35 -23.05 -5.86
N PRO A 25 -3.00 -22.97 -5.89
CA PRO A 25 -2.20 -22.89 -4.69
C PRO A 25 -2.51 -21.60 -3.90
N LEU A 26 -2.50 -21.73 -2.57
CA LEU A 26 -2.62 -20.58 -1.69
C LEU A 26 -1.33 -19.74 -1.73
N HIS A 27 -1.47 -18.43 -1.63
CA HIS A 27 -0.34 -17.52 -1.48
C HIS A 27 -0.47 -16.69 -0.20
N ALA A 28 0.66 -16.45 0.46
CA ALA A 28 0.73 -15.64 1.66
C ALA A 28 0.76 -14.15 1.29
N ARG A 29 -0.04 -13.34 1.98
CA ARG A 29 0.01 -11.89 1.92
C ARG A 29 0.19 -11.31 3.31
N ILE A 30 1.00 -10.24 3.39
CA ILE A 30 1.15 -9.48 4.61
C ILE A 30 -0.18 -8.81 4.97
N VAL A 31 -0.53 -8.86 6.24
CA VAL A 31 -1.62 -8.08 6.81
C VAL A 31 -0.98 -6.89 7.52
N PRO A 32 -1.16 -5.65 7.02
CA PRO A 32 -0.50 -4.50 7.61
C PRO A 32 -0.97 -4.27 9.06
N ASN A 33 -0.04 -4.08 9.98
CA ASN A 33 -0.34 -3.70 11.36
C ASN A 33 -0.80 -2.23 11.48
N GLY A 34 -0.67 -1.45 10.40
CA GLY A 34 -1.02 -0.04 10.30
C GLY A 34 -0.10 0.68 9.33
N THR A 35 -0.29 1.99 9.23
CA THR A 35 0.54 2.88 8.41
C THR A 35 1.12 3.97 9.31
N TYR A 36 2.44 4.06 9.36
CA TYR A 36 3.09 5.19 10.01
C TYR A 36 2.98 6.43 9.11
N SER A 37 2.47 7.52 9.66
CA SER A 37 2.61 8.84 9.03
C SER A 37 4.08 9.27 9.04
N LYS A 38 4.44 10.26 8.20
CA LYS A 38 5.80 10.84 8.21
C LYS A 38 6.21 11.25 9.63
N LYS A 39 5.32 11.94 10.35
CA LYS A 39 5.57 12.44 11.70
C LYS A 39 5.88 11.29 12.67
N GLU A 40 5.02 10.29 12.73
CA GLU A 40 5.20 9.14 13.63
C GLU A 40 6.47 8.35 13.33
N PHE A 41 6.80 8.22 12.04
CA PHE A 41 8.04 7.57 11.65
C PHE A 41 9.28 8.37 12.07
N MET A 42 9.29 9.69 11.86
CA MET A 42 10.40 10.56 12.28
C MET A 42 10.54 10.60 13.82
N GLU A 43 9.46 10.60 14.57
CA GLU A 43 9.49 10.48 16.02
C GLU A 43 10.08 9.13 16.48
N ARG A 44 9.78 8.04 15.80
CA ARG A 44 10.39 6.74 16.06
C ARG A 44 11.89 6.75 15.79
N VAL A 45 12.32 7.34 14.67
CA VAL A 45 13.76 7.51 14.34
C VAL A 45 14.45 8.36 15.37
N SER A 46 13.86 9.47 15.82
CA SER A 46 14.41 10.34 16.86
C SER A 46 14.62 9.60 18.19
N ARG A 47 13.62 8.81 18.62
CA ARG A 47 13.74 7.98 19.83
C ARG A 47 14.86 6.94 19.71
N SER A 48 15.08 6.39 18.52
CA SER A 48 16.09 5.37 18.26
C SER A 48 17.52 5.95 18.19
N SER A 49 17.67 7.18 17.69
CA SER A 49 18.99 7.77 17.43
C SER A 49 19.70 8.31 18.68
N GLN A 50 18.97 8.64 19.76
CA GLN A 50 19.45 9.31 20.99
C GLN A 50 20.22 10.64 20.77
N THR A 51 20.70 10.90 19.56
CA THR A 51 21.56 12.04 19.22
C THR A 51 20.78 13.17 18.54
N PHE A 52 19.82 12.80 17.66
CA PHE A 52 19.11 13.76 16.83
C PHE A 52 17.66 13.90 17.28
N ASN A 53 17.25 15.14 17.48
CA ASN A 53 15.84 15.42 17.77
C ASN A 53 14.99 15.38 16.48
N TYR A 54 13.67 15.30 16.65
CA TYR A 54 12.69 15.26 15.56
C TYR A 54 12.92 16.36 14.51
N ASN A 55 13.12 17.61 14.93
CA ASN A 55 13.21 18.74 14.00
C ASN A 55 14.44 18.64 13.09
N VAL A 56 15.57 18.18 13.62
CA VAL A 56 16.80 17.97 12.83
C VAL A 56 16.58 16.85 11.81
N ILE A 57 15.99 15.74 12.24
CA ILE A 57 15.73 14.61 11.35
C ILE A 57 14.75 15.01 10.23
N ASP A 58 13.65 15.69 10.57
CA ASP A 58 12.67 16.14 9.61
C ASP A 58 13.25 17.12 8.59
N ALA A 59 14.07 18.07 9.04
CA ALA A 59 14.76 19.01 8.17
C ALA A 59 15.74 18.30 7.21
N VAL A 60 16.57 17.38 7.71
CA VAL A 60 17.53 16.64 6.88
C VAL A 60 16.80 15.77 5.86
N VAL A 61 15.74 15.07 6.26
CA VAL A 61 14.94 14.26 5.34
C VAL A 61 14.29 15.15 4.28
N GLY A 62 13.79 16.34 4.64
CA GLY A 62 13.25 17.31 3.69
C GLY A 62 14.28 17.67 2.61
N VAL A 63 15.45 18.11 3.01
CA VAL A 63 16.53 18.46 2.07
C VAL A 63 16.93 17.28 1.17
N VAL A 64 17.02 16.07 1.73
CA VAL A 64 17.35 14.86 0.94
C VAL A 64 16.26 14.57 -0.10
N LEU A 65 15.00 14.74 0.23
CA LEU A 65 13.89 14.51 -0.71
C LEU A 65 13.86 15.55 -1.84
N ASP A 66 14.12 16.82 -1.52
CA ASP A 66 14.15 17.91 -2.49
C ASP A 66 15.30 17.69 -3.49
N GLU A 67 16.52 17.43 -2.99
CA GLU A 67 17.70 17.15 -3.81
C GLU A 67 17.52 15.89 -4.67
N LEU A 68 16.88 14.85 -4.11
CA LEU A 68 16.56 13.63 -4.85
C LEU A 68 15.62 13.94 -6.01
N ALA A 69 14.60 14.76 -5.80
CA ALA A 69 13.64 15.12 -6.84
C ALA A 69 14.31 15.92 -7.97
N GLU A 70 15.16 16.89 -7.63
CA GLU A 70 15.91 17.69 -8.60
C GLU A 70 16.87 16.81 -9.43
N THR A 71 17.68 15.99 -8.76
CA THR A 71 18.64 15.09 -9.43
C THR A 71 17.95 14.09 -10.36
N LEU A 72 16.82 13.53 -9.96
CA LEU A 72 16.02 12.64 -10.82
C LEU A 72 15.40 13.38 -12.00
N ALA A 73 14.97 14.64 -11.83
CA ALA A 73 14.43 15.46 -12.90
C ALA A 73 15.50 15.81 -13.96
N GLU A 74 16.76 15.90 -13.58
CA GLU A 74 17.90 16.03 -14.47
C GLU A 74 18.23 14.75 -15.25
N GLY A 75 17.57 13.61 -14.92
CA GLY A 75 17.73 12.32 -15.59
C GLY A 75 18.80 11.42 -15.00
N TYR A 76 19.32 11.76 -13.83
CA TYR A 76 20.30 10.89 -13.15
C TYR A 76 19.60 9.72 -12.43
N ILE A 77 20.36 8.65 -12.23
CA ILE A 77 20.01 7.56 -11.30
C ILE A 77 20.70 7.88 -9.98
N VAL A 78 19.95 7.89 -8.89
CA VAL A 78 20.47 8.19 -7.56
C VAL A 78 20.59 6.91 -6.76
N GLU A 79 21.80 6.58 -6.30
CA GLU A 79 22.05 5.52 -5.34
C GLU A 79 22.01 6.08 -3.92
N LEU A 80 21.05 5.64 -3.12
CA LEU A 80 20.91 6.05 -1.72
C LEU A 80 21.41 4.93 -0.79
N GLY A 81 22.71 4.70 -0.83
CA GLY A 81 23.40 3.72 0.02
C GLY A 81 22.74 2.35 0.01
N GLU A 82 22.57 1.78 1.20
CA GLU A 82 21.96 0.44 1.35
C GLU A 82 20.50 0.37 0.89
N LEU A 83 19.77 1.48 0.80
CA LEU A 83 18.37 1.48 0.40
C LEU A 83 18.20 0.98 -1.04
N GLY A 84 19.04 1.47 -1.95
CA GLY A 84 18.99 1.07 -3.35
C GLY A 84 19.07 2.27 -4.31
N HIS A 85 18.53 2.07 -5.52
CA HIS A 85 18.63 3.01 -6.62
C HIS A 85 17.27 3.57 -6.98
N PHE A 86 17.21 4.89 -7.12
CA PHE A 86 16.06 5.60 -7.64
C PHE A 86 16.28 5.94 -9.11
N SER A 87 15.27 5.80 -9.91
CA SER A 87 15.27 6.15 -11.33
C SER A 87 13.88 6.59 -11.76
N ILE A 88 13.80 7.33 -12.88
CA ILE A 88 12.53 7.72 -13.47
C ILE A 88 12.22 6.88 -14.71
N SER A 89 10.93 6.76 -15.05
CA SER A 89 10.47 6.27 -16.34
C SER A 89 9.68 7.32 -17.10
N LEU A 90 9.71 7.21 -18.41
CA LEU A 90 8.97 8.05 -19.33
C LEU A 90 7.94 7.21 -20.08
N LYS A 91 6.86 7.83 -20.51
CA LYS A 91 5.87 7.22 -21.39
C LYS A 91 5.56 8.10 -22.58
N CYS A 92 5.12 7.47 -23.67
CA CYS A 92 4.56 8.19 -24.81
C CYS A 92 3.05 8.40 -24.61
N THR A 93 2.54 9.56 -24.99
CA THR A 93 1.11 9.89 -24.90
C THR A 93 0.25 9.06 -25.84
N HIS A 94 0.83 8.51 -26.91
CA HIS A 94 0.17 7.64 -27.87
C HIS A 94 1.10 6.51 -28.31
N LYS A 95 0.52 5.46 -28.91
CA LYS A 95 1.31 4.34 -29.44
C LYS A 95 2.12 4.81 -30.64
N VAL A 96 3.42 4.60 -30.59
CA VAL A 96 4.38 4.99 -31.62
C VAL A 96 5.02 3.73 -32.20
N MET A 97 4.96 3.57 -33.49
CA MET A 97 5.50 2.40 -34.20
C MET A 97 6.89 2.63 -34.77
N THR A 98 7.27 3.89 -35.06
CA THR A 98 8.56 4.24 -35.62
C THR A 98 9.20 5.42 -34.87
N LYS A 99 10.55 5.46 -34.84
CA LYS A 99 11.30 6.55 -34.20
C LYS A 99 11.01 7.94 -34.79
N ARG A 100 10.54 7.99 -36.06
CA ARG A 100 10.24 9.26 -36.76
C ARG A 100 8.92 9.88 -36.35
N GLU A 101 8.01 9.10 -35.75
CA GLU A 101 6.71 9.55 -35.28
C GLU A 101 6.78 10.19 -33.90
N ILE A 102 7.89 10.00 -33.18
CA ILE A 102 8.06 10.55 -31.80
C ILE A 102 8.50 12.00 -31.92
N ARG A 103 7.69 12.88 -31.33
CA ARG A 103 8.09 14.27 -31.04
C ARG A 103 8.36 14.41 -29.56
N ALA A 104 9.22 15.34 -29.15
CA ALA A 104 9.55 15.60 -27.76
C ALA A 104 8.29 15.87 -26.90
N GLU A 105 7.30 16.56 -27.46
CA GLU A 105 6.01 16.87 -26.85
C GLU A 105 5.14 15.64 -26.54
N SER A 106 5.44 14.51 -27.19
CA SER A 106 4.72 13.24 -26.99
C SER A 106 5.30 12.40 -25.84
N ILE A 107 6.41 12.83 -25.25
CA ILE A 107 7.09 12.13 -24.17
C ILE A 107 6.80 12.85 -22.87
N CYS A 108 6.31 12.13 -21.88
CA CYS A 108 6.02 12.67 -20.55
C CYS A 108 6.57 11.77 -19.45
N PHE A 109 6.74 12.36 -18.28
CA PHE A 109 7.06 11.62 -17.06
C PHE A 109 6.00 10.56 -16.79
N ASP A 110 6.42 9.37 -16.39
CA ASP A 110 5.52 8.28 -15.99
C ASP A 110 5.58 8.00 -14.51
N ASN A 111 6.73 7.58 -13.99
CA ASN A 111 6.84 7.19 -12.58
C ASN A 111 8.28 7.25 -12.06
N VAL A 112 8.40 7.23 -10.73
CA VAL A 112 9.67 7.00 -10.01
C VAL A 112 9.73 5.55 -9.58
N HIS A 113 10.86 4.90 -9.83
CA HIS A 113 11.12 3.52 -9.46
C HIS A 113 12.18 3.45 -8.38
N LEU A 114 11.93 2.68 -7.34
CA LEU A 114 12.92 2.29 -6.34
C LEU A 114 13.28 0.82 -6.53
N ARG A 115 14.55 0.56 -6.90
CA ARG A 115 15.13 -0.77 -6.94
C ARG A 115 15.94 -1.01 -5.66
N THR A 116 15.35 -1.69 -4.70
CA THR A 116 15.99 -1.96 -3.41
C THR A 116 17.23 -2.84 -3.55
N SER A 117 18.27 -2.54 -2.76
CA SER A 117 19.53 -3.29 -2.73
C SER A 117 19.37 -4.71 -2.16
N LYS A 118 20.35 -5.56 -2.41
CA LYS A 118 20.39 -6.90 -1.80
C LYS A 118 20.65 -6.84 -0.30
N GLU A 119 21.44 -5.86 0.14
CA GLU A 119 21.78 -5.62 1.54
C GLU A 119 20.54 -5.25 2.33
N PHE A 120 19.74 -4.31 1.83
CA PHE A 120 18.50 -3.90 2.47
C PHE A 120 17.49 -5.05 2.60
N LYS A 121 17.33 -5.85 1.53
CA LYS A 121 16.50 -7.05 1.56
C LYS A 121 16.98 -8.09 2.58
N ARG A 122 18.30 -8.28 2.69
CA ARG A 122 18.89 -9.20 3.69
C ARG A 122 18.67 -8.70 5.11
N LYS A 123 18.74 -7.38 5.33
CA LYS A 123 18.47 -6.74 6.62
C LYS A 123 17.05 -7.01 7.07
N ILE A 124 16.07 -6.71 6.21
CA ILE A 124 14.67 -7.03 6.50
C ILE A 124 14.48 -8.52 6.76
N LYS A 125 15.06 -9.40 5.93
CA LYS A 125 14.93 -10.85 6.08
C LYS A 125 15.46 -11.37 7.43
N ARG A 126 16.46 -10.72 8.02
CA ARG A 126 17.02 -11.11 9.34
C ARG A 126 16.14 -10.65 10.49
N GLU A 127 15.43 -9.54 10.31
CA GLU A 127 14.65 -8.92 11.39
C GLU A 127 13.16 -9.30 11.36
N ILE A 128 12.68 -9.87 10.23
CA ILE A 128 11.27 -10.20 10.08
C ILE A 128 10.91 -11.46 10.87
N GLU A 129 9.95 -11.33 11.77
CA GLU A 129 9.26 -12.41 12.43
C GLU A 129 7.84 -12.48 11.90
N LEU A 130 7.42 -13.65 11.39
CA LEU A 130 6.13 -13.83 10.73
C LEU A 130 5.18 -14.60 11.65
N GLU A 131 4.01 -14.05 11.86
CA GLU A 131 2.93 -14.69 12.61
C GLU A 131 1.67 -14.75 11.73
N ARG A 132 1.04 -15.92 11.70
CA ARG A 132 -0.22 -16.07 10.99
C ARG A 132 -1.34 -15.39 11.77
N VAL A 133 -2.13 -14.57 11.07
CA VAL A 133 -3.31 -13.95 11.68
C VAL A 133 -4.25 -15.04 12.17
N ASP A 134 -4.54 -15.03 13.45
CA ASP A 134 -5.57 -15.87 14.02
C ASP A 134 -6.94 -15.30 13.59
N LYS A 135 -7.63 -16.00 12.70
CA LYS A 135 -8.96 -15.60 12.21
C LYS A 135 -9.98 -15.39 13.31
N SER A 136 -9.75 -15.95 14.50
CA SER A 136 -10.60 -15.74 15.67
C SER A 136 -10.52 -14.31 16.22
N LYS A 137 -9.40 -13.60 16.00
CA LYS A 137 -9.19 -12.23 16.50
C LYS A 137 -9.53 -11.14 15.48
N HIS A 138 -9.54 -11.46 14.20
CA HIS A 138 -9.80 -10.51 13.10
C HIS A 138 -10.95 -10.92 12.17
N SER A 139 -11.73 -11.91 12.52
CA SER A 139 -13.05 -11.93 11.95
C SER A 139 -13.77 -10.69 12.53
N SER A 140 -13.67 -9.57 11.82
CA SER A 140 -14.88 -8.79 11.69
C SER A 140 -15.91 -9.85 11.32
N GLN A 141 -16.72 -10.25 12.31
CA GLN A 141 -17.86 -11.09 12.08
C GLN A 141 -18.54 -10.44 10.88
N LYS A 142 -18.48 -11.10 9.71
CA LYS A 142 -19.48 -10.84 8.70
C LYS A 142 -20.76 -11.23 9.41
N VAL A 143 -21.35 -10.26 10.07
CA VAL A 143 -22.69 -10.41 10.60
C VAL A 143 -23.51 -10.65 9.35
N GLU A 144 -23.76 -11.91 9.06
CA GLU A 144 -24.66 -12.27 7.96
C GLU A 144 -26.05 -11.90 8.44
N PHE A 145 -26.42 -10.65 8.23
CA PHE A 145 -27.76 -10.18 8.50
C PHE A 145 -28.74 -10.98 7.63
N SER A 146 -29.81 -11.47 8.26
CA SER A 146 -30.92 -12.04 7.51
C SER A 146 -31.54 -11.00 6.58
N MET A 147 -32.30 -11.42 5.58
CA MET A 147 -32.94 -10.49 4.65
C MET A 147 -33.82 -9.47 5.39
N GLU A 148 -34.53 -9.91 6.44
CA GLU A 148 -35.40 -9.09 7.27
C GLU A 148 -34.59 -8.03 8.07
N GLN A 149 -33.48 -8.43 8.65
CA GLN A 149 -32.57 -7.51 9.35
C GLN A 149 -31.98 -6.45 8.42
N ARG A 150 -31.62 -6.83 7.18
CA ARG A 150 -31.13 -5.88 6.17
C ARG A 150 -32.20 -4.88 5.76
N GLN A 151 -33.44 -5.33 5.63
CA GLN A 151 -34.57 -4.44 5.33
C GLN A 151 -34.83 -3.47 6.46
N GLN A 152 -34.76 -3.90 7.71
CA GLN A 152 -34.92 -3.00 8.88
C GLN A 152 -33.82 -1.94 8.92
N LEU A 153 -32.55 -2.35 8.80
CA LEU A 153 -31.41 -1.43 8.74
C LEU A 153 -31.52 -0.41 7.60
N LEU A 154 -31.97 -0.88 6.43
CA LEU A 154 -32.21 -0.01 5.28
C LEU A 154 -33.32 1.01 5.55
N GLN A 155 -34.43 0.56 6.12
CA GLN A 155 -35.56 1.45 6.44
C GLN A 155 -35.17 2.51 7.48
N GLU A 156 -34.45 2.12 8.52
CA GLU A 156 -33.96 3.06 9.54
C GLU A 156 -32.99 4.10 8.94
N PHE A 157 -32.09 3.64 8.07
CA PHE A 157 -31.13 4.52 7.40
C PHE A 157 -31.83 5.51 6.46
N LEU A 158 -32.81 5.04 5.67
CA LEU A 158 -33.59 5.88 4.77
C LEU A 158 -34.46 6.90 5.50
N LYS A 159 -35.05 6.54 6.64
CA LYS A 159 -35.79 7.49 7.49
C LYS A 159 -34.92 8.63 8.00
N LYS A 160 -33.64 8.35 8.26
CA LYS A 160 -32.69 9.32 8.82
C LYS A 160 -32.02 10.19 7.76
N ASN A 161 -31.67 9.59 6.61
CA ASN A 161 -30.80 10.23 5.60
C ASN A 161 -31.51 10.47 4.26
N GLY A 162 -32.74 10.01 4.06
CA GLY A 162 -33.54 10.25 2.86
C GLY A 162 -33.09 9.47 1.60
N GLY A 163 -31.89 8.92 1.60
CA GLY A 163 -31.34 8.15 0.48
C GLY A 163 -30.15 7.32 0.94
N ILE A 164 -29.78 6.31 0.14
CA ILE A 164 -28.62 5.45 0.40
C ILE A 164 -27.89 5.15 -0.91
N THR A 165 -26.57 5.27 -0.90
CA THR A 165 -25.73 4.84 -2.01
C THR A 165 -25.40 3.35 -1.89
N ARG A 166 -25.01 2.73 -3.01
CA ARG A 166 -24.56 1.33 -3.02
C ARG A 166 -23.40 1.05 -2.07
N LEU A 167 -22.52 2.02 -1.89
CA LEU A 167 -21.36 1.93 -1.02
C LEU A 167 -21.77 1.96 0.45
N GLU A 168 -22.69 2.84 0.81
CA GLU A 168 -23.26 2.93 2.16
C GLU A 168 -24.07 1.68 2.50
N TYR A 169 -24.86 1.16 1.56
CA TYR A 169 -25.60 -0.08 1.76
C TYR A 169 -24.67 -1.30 1.95
N SER A 170 -23.57 -1.37 1.16
CA SER A 170 -22.53 -2.38 1.33
C SER A 170 -21.89 -2.30 2.73
N SER A 171 -21.59 -1.09 3.20
CA SER A 171 -21.02 -0.86 4.53
C SER A 171 -22.00 -1.21 5.65
N LEU A 172 -23.27 -0.84 5.50
CA LEU A 172 -24.34 -1.07 6.47
C LEU A 172 -24.66 -2.56 6.65
N THR A 173 -24.67 -3.32 5.55
CA THR A 173 -25.12 -4.72 5.53
C THR A 173 -23.97 -5.74 5.51
N GLY A 174 -22.71 -5.30 5.36
CA GLY A 174 -21.57 -6.19 5.21
C GLY A 174 -21.53 -6.98 3.90
N LEU A 175 -22.44 -6.68 2.94
CA LEU A 175 -22.44 -7.30 1.62
C LEU A 175 -21.26 -6.79 0.76
N SER A 176 -20.76 -7.63 -0.13
CA SER A 176 -19.83 -7.16 -1.14
C SER A 176 -20.51 -6.18 -2.11
N ARG A 177 -19.75 -5.26 -2.70
CA ARG A 177 -20.26 -4.27 -3.68
C ARG A 177 -20.98 -4.89 -4.88
N LEU A 178 -20.72 -6.17 -5.18
CA LEU A 178 -21.39 -6.90 -6.27
C LEU A 178 -22.75 -7.45 -5.83
N LYS A 179 -22.98 -7.63 -4.53
CA LYS A 179 -24.22 -8.19 -3.95
C LYS A 179 -25.08 -7.11 -3.27
N ALA A 180 -24.58 -5.88 -3.11
CA ALA A 180 -25.25 -4.70 -2.58
C ALA A 180 -25.95 -3.84 -3.73
#